data_76992cc27a5428cd4895ea208b4ced02
#
_entry.id   76992cc27a5428cd4895ea208b4ced02
#
_cell.length_a   1.000
_cell.length_b   1.000
_cell.length_c   1.000
_cell.angle_alpha   90.00
_cell.angle_beta   90.00
_cell.angle_gamma   90.00
#
_symmetry.space_group_name_H-M   'P 1'
#
loop_
_entity.id
_entity.type
_entity.pdbx_description
1 polymer ?
#
loop_
_entity_poly.entity_id
_entity_poly.type
_entity_poly.pdbx_seq_one_letter_code
_entity_poly.pdbx_strand_id
1 'polypeptide(L)'
;MSKTYRVGMVGVGLMGHGIAASLLRAGHRLSFLDHPGNQPVDDLLAAGAESRASAREVAADAEVVILCVTGTPQVESVLFDAGGVLEGLPGGAVVVDCSTAIPRSTEAIAARLAEAGGRFMDAAMTRTPKEAAEGRLNLIVGASDELFHELRPLLESFSEHITYGGPVGSGHKLKLLHNFVSLGFTAVLAEAAAASRRAGIDDAVFLEVLGNGGGGGVVLERLRPFIVADDPSGFRFSLANSLKDVGYYHAMAEDLGAARGVAEAIDALYRDINARGYGERLTPELVSLLGES
;
A
#
# COMPACT_ATOMS: atom_id res chain seq x y z
N MET A 1 -7.93 -25.55 16.26
CA MET A 1 -7.73 -25.36 14.81
C MET A 1 -8.15 -23.93 14.48
N SER A 2 -7.35 -23.16 13.78
CA SER A 2 -7.75 -21.83 13.31
C SER A 2 -8.92 -21.94 12.34
N LYS A 3 -9.83 -20.96 12.36
CA LYS A 3 -10.97 -20.90 11.42
C LYS A 3 -10.45 -20.79 9.99
N THR A 4 -10.95 -21.65 9.08
CA THR A 4 -10.70 -21.52 7.64
C THR A 4 -11.75 -20.60 7.03
N TYR A 5 -11.33 -19.58 6.29
CA TYR A 5 -12.20 -18.62 5.61
C TYR A 5 -12.27 -18.92 4.10
N ARG A 6 -13.40 -18.59 3.49
CA ARG A 6 -13.52 -18.40 2.05
C ARG A 6 -13.19 -16.95 1.75
N VAL A 7 -12.05 -16.73 1.08
CA VAL A 7 -11.53 -15.40 0.79
C VAL A 7 -11.64 -15.11 -0.70
N GLY A 8 -12.25 -13.99 -1.03
CA GLY A 8 -12.19 -13.40 -2.37
C GLY A 8 -11.09 -12.35 -2.43
N MET A 9 -10.30 -12.30 -3.49
CA MET A 9 -9.25 -11.31 -3.63
C MET A 9 -9.36 -10.52 -4.93
N VAL A 10 -9.34 -9.19 -4.81
CA VAL A 10 -9.30 -8.27 -5.96
C VAL A 10 -7.99 -7.50 -5.92
N GLY A 11 -7.19 -7.72 -6.96
CA GLY A 11 -5.86 -7.16 -7.05
C GLY A 11 -4.77 -8.16 -6.62
N VAL A 12 -4.30 -8.98 -7.58
CA VAL A 12 -3.20 -9.94 -7.41
C VAL A 12 -1.94 -9.41 -8.11
N GLY A 13 -1.65 -8.11 -7.88
CA GLY A 13 -0.43 -7.44 -8.33
C GLY A 13 0.77 -7.77 -7.43
N LEU A 14 1.81 -6.90 -7.46
CA LEU A 14 3.07 -7.13 -6.74
C LEU A 14 2.90 -7.48 -5.25
N MET A 15 1.99 -6.81 -4.55
CA MET A 15 1.74 -7.05 -3.12
C MET A 15 0.70 -8.14 -2.92
N GLY A 16 -0.41 -8.05 -3.67
CA GLY A 16 -1.55 -8.94 -3.52
C GLY A 16 -1.26 -10.39 -3.85
N HIS A 17 -0.35 -10.67 -4.78
CA HIS A 17 0.10 -12.03 -5.06
C HIS A 17 0.70 -12.71 -3.83
N GLY A 18 1.57 -11.99 -3.10
CA GLY A 18 2.15 -12.51 -1.86
C GLY A 18 1.12 -12.74 -0.75
N ILE A 19 0.10 -11.86 -0.64
CA ILE A 19 -1.03 -12.04 0.27
C ILE A 19 -1.80 -13.31 -0.10
N ALA A 20 -2.17 -13.47 -1.39
CA ALA A 20 -2.88 -14.63 -1.90
C ALA A 20 -2.15 -15.94 -1.60
N ALA A 21 -0.84 -16.00 -1.89
CA ALA A 21 -0.01 -17.15 -1.60
C ALA A 21 0.07 -17.48 -0.11
N SER A 22 0.12 -16.44 0.76
CA SER A 22 0.15 -16.62 2.22
C SER A 22 -1.17 -17.16 2.77
N LEU A 23 -2.30 -16.68 2.25
CA LEU A 23 -3.64 -17.19 2.60
C LEU A 23 -3.81 -18.67 2.24
N LEU A 24 -3.37 -19.07 1.05
CA LEU A 24 -3.39 -20.48 0.61
C LEU A 24 -2.49 -21.36 1.51
N ARG A 25 -1.28 -20.91 1.85
CA ARG A 25 -0.38 -21.61 2.78
C ARG A 25 -0.98 -21.79 4.17
N ALA A 26 -1.79 -20.83 4.62
CA ALA A 26 -2.51 -20.91 5.90
C ALA A 26 -3.76 -21.80 5.85
N GLY A 27 -4.09 -22.37 4.67
CA GLY A 27 -5.21 -23.30 4.49
C GLY A 27 -6.55 -22.64 4.24
N HIS A 28 -6.58 -21.35 3.90
CA HIS A 28 -7.81 -20.67 3.47
C HIS A 28 -8.18 -21.07 2.04
N ARG A 29 -9.48 -20.99 1.70
CA ARG A 29 -9.95 -21.15 0.32
C ARG A 29 -9.90 -19.78 -0.35
N LEU A 30 -9.34 -19.70 -1.56
CA LEU A 30 -9.12 -18.45 -2.26
C LEU A 30 -9.76 -18.45 -3.65
N SER A 31 -10.52 -17.43 -3.95
CA SER A 31 -10.85 -17.02 -5.32
C SER A 31 -10.29 -15.63 -5.59
N PHE A 32 -9.90 -15.34 -6.82
CA PHE A 32 -9.37 -14.04 -7.20
C PHE A 32 -9.91 -13.55 -8.55
N LEU A 33 -9.92 -12.22 -8.71
CA LEU A 33 -10.31 -11.59 -9.99
C LEU A 33 -9.21 -11.82 -11.03
N ASP A 34 -9.59 -12.39 -12.18
CA ASP A 34 -8.74 -12.41 -13.36
C ASP A 34 -8.62 -11.00 -13.94
N HIS A 35 -7.39 -10.49 -14.02
CA HIS A 35 -7.14 -9.13 -14.44
C HIS A 35 -5.76 -9.02 -15.12
N PRO A 36 -5.63 -8.26 -16.24
CA PRO A 36 -4.35 -8.10 -16.95
C PRO A 36 -3.20 -7.55 -16.10
N GLY A 37 -3.51 -6.85 -14.99
CA GLY A 37 -2.53 -6.32 -14.04
C GLY A 37 -2.05 -7.32 -12.97
N ASN A 38 -2.54 -8.54 -12.98
CA ASN A 38 -2.07 -9.58 -12.05
C ASN A 38 -0.61 -9.96 -12.36
N GLN A 39 0.12 -10.37 -11.33
CA GLN A 39 1.34 -11.15 -11.53
C GLN A 39 1.00 -12.52 -12.14
N PRO A 40 1.96 -13.30 -12.69
CA PRO A 40 1.71 -14.67 -13.08
C PRO A 40 1.06 -15.44 -11.92
N VAL A 41 -0.04 -16.15 -12.19
CA VAL A 41 -0.91 -16.78 -11.17
C VAL A 41 -0.87 -18.31 -11.18
N ASP A 42 0.00 -18.91 -11.98
CA ASP A 42 0.07 -20.37 -12.16
C ASP A 42 0.34 -21.10 -10.83
N ASP A 43 1.16 -20.53 -9.97
CA ASP A 43 1.47 -21.05 -8.64
C ASP A 43 0.26 -20.98 -7.69
N LEU A 44 -0.56 -19.94 -7.78
CA LEU A 44 -1.78 -19.82 -7.00
C LEU A 44 -2.83 -20.84 -7.46
N LEU A 45 -2.99 -21.01 -8.78
CA LEU A 45 -3.90 -22.01 -9.35
C LEU A 45 -3.45 -23.42 -8.97
N ALA A 46 -2.15 -23.72 -9.05
CA ALA A 46 -1.59 -24.99 -8.63
C ALA A 46 -1.78 -25.26 -7.12
N ALA A 47 -1.82 -24.21 -6.30
CA ALA A 47 -2.11 -24.29 -4.88
C ALA A 47 -3.62 -24.36 -4.55
N GLY A 48 -4.50 -24.37 -5.56
CA GLY A 48 -5.94 -24.57 -5.42
C GLY A 48 -6.76 -23.27 -5.36
N ALA A 49 -6.19 -22.12 -5.74
CA ALA A 49 -6.97 -20.91 -5.94
C ALA A 49 -7.88 -21.01 -7.19
N GLU A 50 -8.99 -20.29 -7.18
CA GLU A 50 -9.93 -20.25 -8.29
C GLU A 50 -9.95 -18.85 -8.92
N SER A 51 -9.78 -18.79 -10.25
CA SER A 51 -9.93 -17.55 -11.02
C SER A 51 -11.40 -17.25 -11.27
N ARG A 52 -11.80 -15.96 -11.21
CA ARG A 52 -13.14 -15.46 -11.49
C ARG A 52 -13.08 -14.32 -12.51
N ALA A 53 -14.09 -14.22 -13.35
CA ALA A 53 -14.16 -13.24 -14.43
C ALA A 53 -14.60 -11.84 -13.97
N SER A 54 -15.26 -11.73 -12.82
CA SER A 54 -15.76 -10.45 -12.28
C SER A 54 -15.57 -10.35 -10.77
N ALA A 55 -15.51 -9.12 -10.25
CA ALA A 55 -15.42 -8.85 -8.82
C ALA A 55 -16.71 -9.34 -8.09
N ARG A 56 -17.86 -9.29 -8.76
CA ARG A 56 -19.11 -9.88 -8.29
C ARG A 56 -18.97 -11.39 -8.03
N GLU A 57 -18.39 -12.12 -8.98
CA GLU A 57 -18.17 -13.58 -8.83
C GLU A 57 -17.15 -13.89 -7.72
N VAL A 58 -16.11 -13.06 -7.56
CA VAL A 58 -15.17 -13.17 -6.45
C VAL A 58 -15.85 -13.01 -5.09
N ALA A 59 -16.81 -12.12 -4.99
CA ALA A 59 -17.53 -11.84 -3.75
C ALA A 59 -18.62 -12.88 -3.41
N ALA A 60 -19.23 -13.52 -4.43
CA ALA A 60 -20.47 -14.29 -4.27
C ALA A 60 -20.43 -15.39 -3.20
N ASP A 61 -19.28 -16.06 -3.03
CA ASP A 61 -19.10 -17.13 -2.05
C ASP A 61 -18.13 -16.74 -0.90
N ALA A 62 -17.65 -15.48 -0.89
CA ALA A 62 -16.64 -15.04 0.07
C ALA A 62 -17.26 -14.65 1.42
N GLU A 63 -16.62 -15.08 2.51
CA GLU A 63 -16.84 -14.54 3.86
C GLU A 63 -16.07 -13.24 4.06
N VAL A 64 -14.92 -13.13 3.38
CA VAL A 64 -14.04 -11.95 3.42
C VAL A 64 -13.55 -11.65 2.00
N VAL A 65 -13.72 -10.41 1.56
CA VAL A 65 -13.15 -9.91 0.30
C VAL A 65 -11.98 -8.99 0.63
N ILE A 66 -10.78 -9.31 0.15
CA ILE A 66 -9.58 -8.49 0.34
C ILE A 66 -9.33 -7.68 -0.95
N LEU A 67 -9.23 -6.37 -0.82
CA LEU A 67 -8.83 -5.46 -1.89
C LEU A 67 -7.34 -5.11 -1.74
N CYS A 68 -6.58 -5.21 -2.82
CA CYS A 68 -5.19 -4.80 -2.88
C CYS A 68 -4.92 -4.13 -4.24
N VAL A 69 -5.50 -2.95 -4.42
CA VAL A 69 -5.46 -2.18 -5.67
C VAL A 69 -4.68 -0.89 -5.51
N THR A 70 -4.53 -0.10 -6.57
CA THR A 70 -3.58 1.02 -6.61
C THR A 70 -3.99 2.19 -5.70
N GLY A 71 -5.29 2.49 -5.58
CA GLY A 71 -5.75 3.65 -4.81
C GLY A 71 -7.25 3.83 -4.81
N THR A 72 -7.71 4.96 -4.29
CA THR A 72 -9.13 5.28 -4.10
C THR A 72 -10.00 5.05 -5.33
N PRO A 73 -9.65 5.56 -6.54
CA PRO A 73 -10.51 5.34 -7.71
C PRO A 73 -10.72 3.86 -8.04
N GLN A 74 -9.67 3.03 -7.90
CA GLN A 74 -9.76 1.59 -8.16
C GLN A 74 -10.56 0.88 -7.07
N VAL A 75 -10.43 1.29 -5.79
CA VAL A 75 -11.23 0.74 -4.69
C VAL A 75 -12.72 1.01 -4.94
N GLU A 76 -13.08 2.25 -5.28
CA GLU A 76 -14.47 2.62 -5.59
C GLU A 76 -15.00 1.85 -6.80
N SER A 77 -14.23 1.76 -7.89
CA SER A 77 -14.59 1.07 -9.12
C SER A 77 -14.83 -0.43 -8.86
N VAL A 78 -13.91 -1.15 -8.24
CA VAL A 78 -14.06 -2.59 -7.98
C VAL A 78 -15.19 -2.92 -7.01
N LEU A 79 -15.55 -1.97 -6.16
CA LEU A 79 -16.67 -2.15 -5.23
C LEU A 79 -18.02 -1.88 -5.87
N PHE A 80 -18.14 -0.82 -6.68
CA PHE A 80 -19.41 -0.19 -6.98
C PHE A 80 -19.78 -0.10 -8.46
N ASP A 81 -18.84 -0.33 -9.40
CA ASP A 81 -19.18 -0.38 -10.82
C ASP A 81 -19.96 -1.66 -11.16
N ALA A 82 -20.55 -1.71 -12.33
CA ALA A 82 -21.28 -2.89 -12.79
C ALA A 82 -20.42 -4.16 -12.74
N GLY A 83 -20.91 -5.21 -12.11
CA GLY A 83 -20.17 -6.42 -11.84
C GLY A 83 -19.18 -6.31 -10.66
N GLY A 84 -19.28 -5.25 -9.87
CA GLY A 84 -18.46 -5.01 -8.69
C GLY A 84 -18.79 -5.91 -7.51
N VAL A 85 -17.94 -5.82 -6.49
CA VAL A 85 -18.01 -6.63 -5.25
C VAL A 85 -19.37 -6.51 -4.58
N LEU A 86 -19.94 -5.29 -4.50
CA LEU A 86 -21.20 -5.06 -3.79
C LEU A 86 -22.37 -5.85 -4.38
N GLU A 87 -22.40 -6.07 -5.71
CA GLU A 87 -23.46 -6.83 -6.35
C GLU A 87 -23.48 -8.33 -6.00
N GLY A 88 -22.32 -8.87 -5.57
CA GLY A 88 -22.20 -10.28 -5.19
C GLY A 88 -22.02 -10.52 -3.70
N LEU A 89 -21.82 -9.46 -2.91
CA LEU A 89 -21.41 -9.58 -1.51
C LEU A 89 -22.53 -10.20 -0.63
N PRO A 90 -22.28 -11.36 0.02
CA PRO A 90 -23.25 -11.93 0.95
C PRO A 90 -23.49 -11.04 2.17
N GLY A 91 -24.71 -11.05 2.71
CA GLY A 91 -25.00 -10.35 3.95
C GLY A 91 -24.07 -10.81 5.09
N GLY A 92 -23.51 -9.86 5.83
CA GLY A 92 -22.55 -10.10 6.90
C GLY A 92 -21.10 -10.36 6.47
N ALA A 93 -20.83 -10.49 5.15
CA ALA A 93 -19.45 -10.60 4.66
C ALA A 93 -18.65 -9.31 4.93
N VAL A 94 -17.34 -9.46 5.00
CA VAL A 94 -16.42 -8.35 5.31
C VAL A 94 -15.60 -7.98 4.08
N VAL A 95 -15.49 -6.68 3.79
CA VAL A 95 -14.49 -6.17 2.86
C VAL A 95 -13.30 -5.65 3.68
N VAL A 96 -12.09 -6.13 3.37
CA VAL A 96 -10.82 -5.70 3.95
C VAL A 96 -10.03 -4.96 2.86
N ASP A 97 -9.85 -3.65 3.01
CA ASP A 97 -9.09 -2.86 2.04
C ASP A 97 -7.63 -2.70 2.49
N CYS A 98 -6.75 -3.45 1.83
CA CYS A 98 -5.30 -3.37 1.99
C CYS A 98 -4.64 -2.34 1.07
N SER A 99 -5.39 -1.58 0.30
CA SER A 99 -4.88 -0.54 -0.60
C SER A 99 -4.37 0.69 0.18
N THR A 100 -3.94 1.71 -0.53
CA THR A 100 -3.74 3.05 0.06
C THR A 100 -4.83 3.97 -0.49
N ALA A 101 -5.70 4.46 0.37
CA ALA A 101 -6.87 5.25 -0.02
C ALA A 101 -7.03 6.53 0.81
N ILE A 102 -7.83 7.47 0.29
CA ILE A 102 -8.19 8.71 0.98
C ILE A 102 -9.19 8.38 2.11
N PRO A 103 -8.91 8.73 3.37
CA PRO A 103 -9.75 8.33 4.50
C PRO A 103 -11.22 8.73 4.40
N ARG A 104 -11.52 9.90 3.82
CA ARG A 104 -12.91 10.33 3.58
C ARG A 104 -13.66 9.35 2.67
N SER A 105 -13.01 8.88 1.59
CA SER A 105 -13.61 7.86 0.72
C SER A 105 -13.76 6.53 1.47
N THR A 106 -12.77 6.13 2.27
CA THR A 106 -12.83 4.93 3.12
C THR A 106 -14.04 4.92 4.03
N GLU A 107 -14.30 6.04 4.72
CA GLU A 107 -15.45 6.20 5.62
C GLU A 107 -16.78 6.15 4.85
N ALA A 108 -16.84 6.78 3.66
CA ALA A 108 -18.03 6.74 2.79
C ALA A 108 -18.31 5.33 2.23
N ILE A 109 -17.23 4.61 1.83
CA ILE A 109 -17.32 3.21 1.38
C ILE A 109 -17.88 2.32 2.49
N ALA A 110 -17.35 2.46 3.71
CA ALA A 110 -17.81 1.68 4.85
C ALA A 110 -19.30 1.90 5.17
N ALA A 111 -19.75 3.15 5.11
CA ALA A 111 -21.17 3.49 5.30
C ALA A 111 -22.05 2.84 4.23
N ARG A 112 -21.67 2.92 2.96
CA ARG A 112 -22.40 2.33 1.85
C ARG A 112 -22.44 0.79 1.90
N LEU A 113 -21.36 0.14 2.33
CA LEU A 113 -21.32 -1.31 2.55
C LEU A 113 -22.24 -1.72 3.70
N ALA A 114 -22.27 -0.94 4.80
CA ALA A 114 -23.14 -1.20 5.95
C ALA A 114 -24.63 -1.10 5.57
N GLU A 115 -25.02 -0.14 4.72
CA GLU A 115 -26.39 -0.02 4.18
C GLU A 115 -26.80 -1.27 3.37
N ALA A 116 -25.84 -1.93 2.72
CA ALA A 116 -26.05 -3.18 1.99
C ALA A 116 -25.90 -4.45 2.86
N GLY A 117 -25.72 -4.29 4.18
CA GLY A 117 -25.58 -5.41 5.12
C GLY A 117 -24.18 -6.04 5.15
N GLY A 118 -23.18 -5.41 4.53
CA GLY A 118 -21.76 -5.79 4.60
C GLY A 118 -21.04 -5.11 5.76
N ARG A 119 -19.80 -5.53 6.01
CA ARG A 119 -18.91 -4.94 7.03
C ARG A 119 -17.60 -4.50 6.36
N PHE A 120 -16.90 -3.54 6.93
CA PHE A 120 -15.68 -2.99 6.33
C PHE A 120 -14.55 -2.81 7.35
N MET A 121 -13.32 -3.04 6.86
CA MET A 121 -12.06 -2.82 7.58
C MET A 121 -11.05 -2.23 6.59
N ASP A 122 -10.37 -1.17 6.93
CA ASP A 122 -9.16 -0.74 6.24
C ASP A 122 -7.94 -1.35 6.94
N ALA A 123 -7.06 -1.96 6.15
CA ALA A 123 -5.89 -2.71 6.65
C ALA A 123 -4.66 -2.40 5.77
N ALA A 124 -4.31 -1.12 5.71
CA ALA A 124 -3.21 -0.65 4.89
C ALA A 124 -1.88 -1.30 5.31
N MET A 125 -1.01 -1.56 4.33
CA MET A 125 0.21 -2.31 4.55
C MET A 125 1.47 -1.45 4.42
N THR A 126 2.54 -1.87 5.10
CA THR A 126 3.91 -1.44 4.86
C THR A 126 4.81 -2.66 4.59
N ARG A 127 6.08 -2.45 4.28
CA ARG A 127 7.07 -3.40 3.75
C ARG A 127 6.95 -3.59 2.23
N THR A 128 7.56 -4.63 1.67
CA THR A 128 7.81 -4.83 0.25
C THR A 128 7.15 -6.11 -0.27
N PRO A 129 7.15 -6.35 -1.60
CA PRO A 129 6.65 -7.59 -2.17
C PRO A 129 7.34 -8.85 -1.61
N LYS A 130 8.61 -8.74 -1.19
CA LYS A 130 9.32 -9.85 -0.56
C LYS A 130 8.65 -10.29 0.73
N GLU A 131 8.41 -9.35 1.64
CA GLU A 131 7.73 -9.66 2.89
C GLU A 131 6.27 -10.06 2.68
N ALA A 132 5.59 -9.57 1.64
CA ALA A 132 4.26 -10.05 1.27
C ALA A 132 4.29 -11.54 0.91
N ALA A 133 5.26 -11.97 0.09
CA ALA A 133 5.45 -13.37 -0.28
C ALA A 133 5.82 -14.26 0.92
N GLU A 134 6.55 -13.72 1.89
CA GLU A 134 6.94 -14.40 3.13
C GLU A 134 5.82 -14.44 4.19
N GLY A 135 4.70 -13.74 3.99
CA GLY A 135 3.62 -13.60 4.99
C GLY A 135 4.00 -12.70 6.17
N ARG A 136 4.86 -11.73 5.97
CA ARG A 136 5.47 -10.90 7.00
C ARG A 136 5.21 -9.40 6.80
N LEU A 137 4.05 -9.05 6.27
CA LEU A 137 3.65 -7.65 6.15
C LEU A 137 3.46 -7.00 7.53
N ASN A 138 3.54 -5.67 7.57
CA ASN A 138 2.98 -4.90 8.67
C ASN A 138 1.63 -4.34 8.21
N LEU A 139 0.59 -4.53 9.01
CA LEU A 139 -0.73 -3.98 8.78
C LEU A 139 -1.05 -2.86 9.77
N ILE A 140 -1.71 -1.83 9.27
CA ILE A 140 -2.25 -0.72 10.05
C ILE A 140 -3.76 -0.76 9.86
N VAL A 141 -4.50 -1.11 10.90
CA VAL A 141 -5.91 -1.49 10.80
C VAL A 141 -6.82 -0.44 11.41
N GLY A 142 -7.85 -0.07 10.63
CA GLY A 142 -9.01 0.70 11.08
C GLY A 142 -10.29 -0.13 10.97
N ALA A 143 -10.96 -0.37 12.10
CA ALA A 143 -12.18 -1.17 12.18
C ALA A 143 -12.91 -0.93 13.50
N SER A 144 -14.12 -1.51 13.69
CA SER A 144 -14.63 -1.69 15.04
C SER A 144 -13.74 -2.66 15.83
N ASP A 145 -13.65 -2.50 17.12
CA ASP A 145 -12.86 -3.38 18.00
C ASP A 145 -13.28 -4.86 17.85
N GLU A 146 -14.59 -5.11 17.78
CA GLU A 146 -15.14 -6.45 17.57
C GLU A 146 -14.66 -7.06 16.25
N LEU A 147 -14.76 -6.34 15.14
CA LEU A 147 -14.37 -6.82 13.83
C LEU A 147 -12.84 -7.03 13.74
N PHE A 148 -12.06 -6.17 14.38
CA PHE A 148 -10.62 -6.34 14.49
C PHE A 148 -10.25 -7.66 15.15
N HIS A 149 -10.84 -7.96 16.31
CA HIS A 149 -10.58 -9.20 17.04
C HIS A 149 -11.08 -10.44 16.29
N GLU A 150 -12.24 -10.35 15.60
CA GLU A 150 -12.77 -11.44 14.78
C GLU A 150 -11.82 -11.82 13.64
N LEU A 151 -11.29 -10.83 12.91
CA LEU A 151 -10.46 -11.08 11.72
C LEU A 151 -8.96 -11.14 11.99
N ARG A 152 -8.49 -10.83 13.18
CA ARG A 152 -7.08 -10.88 13.55
C ARG A 152 -6.41 -12.20 13.14
N PRO A 153 -6.99 -13.40 13.36
CA PRO A 153 -6.38 -14.67 12.96
C PRO A 153 -6.20 -14.80 11.42
N LEU A 154 -7.10 -14.19 10.63
CA LEU A 154 -6.96 -14.15 9.17
C LEU A 154 -5.81 -13.20 8.78
N LEU A 155 -5.75 -12.01 9.39
CA LEU A 155 -4.70 -11.03 9.11
C LEU A 155 -3.32 -11.57 9.48
N GLU A 156 -3.17 -12.33 10.55
CA GLU A 156 -1.94 -13.00 10.99
C GLU A 156 -1.42 -14.04 9.98
N SER A 157 -2.25 -14.51 9.04
CA SER A 157 -1.80 -15.45 8.01
C SER A 157 -0.90 -14.82 6.93
N PHE A 158 -0.89 -13.49 6.80
CA PHE A 158 -0.06 -12.79 5.83
C PHE A 158 0.70 -11.58 6.41
N SER A 159 0.68 -11.44 7.73
CA SER A 159 1.38 -10.33 8.40
C SER A 159 2.14 -10.76 9.66
N GLU A 160 3.20 -10.03 9.98
CA GLU A 160 4.03 -10.23 11.17
C GLU A 160 3.65 -9.25 12.30
N HIS A 161 3.32 -8.01 11.91
CA HIS A 161 2.90 -6.98 12.86
C HIS A 161 1.54 -6.40 12.44
N ILE A 162 0.62 -6.32 13.39
CA ILE A 162 -0.70 -5.72 13.19
C ILE A 162 -0.88 -4.63 14.24
N THR A 163 -1.01 -3.40 13.77
CA THR A 163 -1.29 -2.24 14.61
C THR A 163 -2.75 -1.85 14.47
N TYR A 164 -3.52 -1.92 15.54
CA TYR A 164 -4.87 -1.39 15.59
C TYR A 164 -4.83 0.14 15.76
N GLY A 165 -5.32 0.86 14.76
CA GLY A 165 -5.29 2.32 14.72
C GLY A 165 -6.55 2.99 15.27
N GLY A 166 -7.63 2.23 15.46
CA GLY A 166 -8.93 2.77 15.90
C GLY A 166 -10.07 2.46 14.93
N PRO A 167 -11.13 3.29 14.88
CA PRO A 167 -12.27 3.06 14.00
C PRO A 167 -11.88 3.09 12.51
N VAL A 168 -12.83 2.68 11.66
CA VAL A 168 -12.67 2.70 10.18
C VAL A 168 -12.10 4.03 9.71
N GLY A 169 -11.16 3.98 8.77
CA GLY A 169 -10.39 5.10 8.24
C GLY A 169 -9.10 5.39 9.02
N SER A 170 -8.93 4.88 10.24
CA SER A 170 -7.71 5.12 11.04
C SER A 170 -6.48 4.43 10.45
N GLY A 171 -6.64 3.26 9.84
CA GLY A 171 -5.56 2.57 9.15
C GLY A 171 -5.02 3.39 7.98
N HIS A 172 -5.92 3.87 7.10
CA HIS A 172 -5.53 4.73 5.98
C HIS A 172 -4.97 6.08 6.44
N LYS A 173 -5.54 6.71 7.49
CA LYS A 173 -4.96 7.94 8.07
C LYS A 173 -3.52 7.72 8.51
N LEU A 174 -3.26 6.69 9.29
CA LEU A 174 -1.91 6.35 9.76
C LEU A 174 -0.98 5.96 8.61
N LYS A 175 -1.49 5.25 7.59
CA LYS A 175 -0.73 4.93 6.38
C LYS A 175 -0.27 6.18 5.63
N LEU A 176 -1.15 7.18 5.47
CA LEU A 176 -0.79 8.43 4.80
C LEU A 176 0.22 9.24 5.62
N LEU A 177 0.07 9.29 6.95
CA LEU A 177 1.07 9.89 7.83
C LEU A 177 2.44 9.22 7.70
N HIS A 178 2.47 7.88 7.73
CA HIS A 178 3.70 7.10 7.52
C HIS A 178 4.33 7.41 6.16
N ASN A 179 3.54 7.42 5.08
CA ASN A 179 4.08 7.65 3.74
C ASN A 179 4.53 9.09 3.54
N PHE A 180 3.82 10.07 4.10
CA PHE A 180 4.28 11.46 4.10
C PHE A 180 5.66 11.62 4.75
N VAL A 181 5.88 11.02 5.93
CA VAL A 181 7.18 11.05 6.60
C VAL A 181 8.25 10.32 5.76
N SER A 182 7.95 9.11 5.29
CA SER A 182 8.91 8.29 4.54
C SER A 182 9.28 8.91 3.19
N LEU A 183 8.29 9.36 2.40
CA LEU A 183 8.52 9.95 1.08
C LEU A 183 9.09 11.37 1.18
N GLY A 184 8.68 12.13 2.19
CA GLY A 184 9.25 13.44 2.47
C GLY A 184 10.72 13.34 2.88
N PHE A 185 11.06 12.39 3.74
CA PHE A 185 12.45 12.15 4.12
C PHE A 185 13.28 11.64 2.93
N THR A 186 12.70 10.81 2.05
CA THR A 186 13.33 10.41 0.79
C THR A 186 13.65 11.62 -0.09
N ALA A 187 12.72 12.56 -0.24
CA ALA A 187 12.92 13.77 -1.03
C ALA A 187 14.08 14.62 -0.47
N VAL A 188 14.10 14.85 0.85
CA VAL A 188 15.16 15.60 1.54
C VAL A 188 16.52 14.91 1.37
N LEU A 189 16.59 13.60 1.56
CA LEU A 189 17.85 12.84 1.41
C LEU A 189 18.33 12.82 -0.03
N ALA A 190 17.44 12.71 -1.01
CA ALA A 190 17.81 12.72 -2.43
C ALA A 190 18.37 14.08 -2.86
N GLU A 191 17.74 15.17 -2.42
CA GLU A 191 18.23 16.53 -2.68
C GLU A 191 19.58 16.76 -2.00
N ALA A 192 19.76 16.33 -0.75
CA ALA A 192 21.02 16.44 -0.03
C ALA A 192 22.13 15.61 -0.70
N ALA A 193 21.85 14.39 -1.17
CA ALA A 193 22.80 13.56 -1.91
C ALA A 193 23.23 14.21 -3.23
N ALA A 194 22.28 14.75 -3.98
CA ALA A 194 22.57 15.50 -5.22
C ALA A 194 23.46 16.73 -4.94
N ALA A 195 23.15 17.49 -3.90
CA ALA A 195 23.97 18.65 -3.49
C ALA A 195 25.37 18.22 -3.02
N SER A 196 25.49 17.11 -2.26
CA SER A 196 26.76 16.54 -1.82
C SER A 196 27.69 16.20 -2.99
N ARG A 197 27.15 15.55 -4.03
CA ARG A 197 27.89 15.23 -5.27
C ARG A 197 28.34 16.48 -5.99
N ARG A 198 27.50 17.53 -6.09
CA ARG A 198 27.89 18.83 -6.67
C ARG A 198 28.97 19.54 -5.88
N ALA A 199 29.02 19.35 -4.56
CA ALA A 199 30.05 19.87 -3.67
C ALA A 199 31.37 19.08 -3.75
N GLY A 200 31.42 17.99 -4.54
CA GLY A 200 32.61 17.12 -4.65
C GLY A 200 32.85 16.25 -3.44
N ILE A 201 31.84 16.01 -2.60
CA ILE A 201 31.92 15.15 -1.42
C ILE A 201 31.74 13.70 -1.87
N ASP A 202 32.58 12.80 -1.37
CA ASP A 202 32.50 11.37 -1.64
C ASP A 202 31.21 10.78 -1.02
N ASP A 203 30.52 9.93 -1.80
CA ASP A 203 29.25 9.33 -1.38
C ASP A 203 29.39 8.49 -0.09
N ALA A 204 30.54 7.83 0.13
CA ALA A 204 30.76 7.05 1.34
C ALA A 204 30.88 7.96 2.57
N VAL A 205 31.56 9.12 2.43
CA VAL A 205 31.66 10.12 3.51
C VAL A 205 30.29 10.73 3.82
N PHE A 206 29.50 11.07 2.78
CA PHE A 206 28.14 11.56 2.96
C PHE A 206 27.28 10.56 3.75
N LEU A 207 27.30 9.29 3.34
CA LEU A 207 26.54 8.22 4.00
C LEU A 207 27.02 7.94 5.44
N GLU A 208 28.34 8.04 5.71
CA GLU A 208 28.88 7.89 7.05
C GLU A 208 28.39 8.99 7.99
N VAL A 209 28.46 10.25 7.55
CA VAL A 209 28.00 11.41 8.34
C VAL A 209 26.52 11.31 8.67
N LEU A 210 25.68 11.01 7.66
CA LEU A 210 24.24 10.91 7.89
C LEU A 210 23.86 9.68 8.72
N GLY A 211 24.52 8.53 8.47
CA GLY A 211 24.26 7.29 9.20
C GLY A 211 24.58 7.37 10.69
N ASN A 212 25.59 8.17 11.05
CA ASN A 212 25.99 8.42 12.44
C ASN A 212 25.30 9.64 13.08
N GLY A 213 24.44 10.33 12.32
CA GLY A 213 23.76 11.55 12.76
C GLY A 213 22.24 11.48 12.62
N GLY A 214 21.60 12.64 12.63
CA GLY A 214 20.14 12.78 12.55
C GLY A 214 19.53 12.42 11.18
N GLY A 215 20.34 12.18 10.16
CA GLY A 215 19.93 11.73 8.83
C GLY A 215 19.87 10.21 8.66
N GLY A 216 20.23 9.44 9.67
CA GLY A 216 20.19 7.97 9.66
C GLY A 216 18.80 7.40 9.74
N GLY A 217 18.66 6.12 9.39
CA GLY A 217 17.41 5.35 9.51
C GLY A 217 17.05 4.57 8.27
N VAL A 218 15.89 3.91 8.32
CA VAL A 218 15.42 2.97 7.26
C VAL A 218 15.40 3.61 5.87
N VAL A 219 15.05 4.88 5.76
CA VAL A 219 14.97 5.57 4.46
C VAL A 219 16.36 5.76 3.86
N LEU A 220 17.35 6.17 4.66
CA LEU A 220 18.75 6.27 4.21
C LEU A 220 19.27 4.91 3.72
N GLU A 221 18.99 3.83 4.48
CA GLU A 221 19.43 2.48 4.09
C GLU A 221 18.75 2.00 2.79
N ARG A 222 17.53 2.42 2.51
CA ARG A 222 16.85 2.14 1.24
C ARG A 222 17.43 2.91 0.06
N LEU A 223 17.97 4.12 0.29
CA LEU A 223 18.62 4.92 -0.75
C LEU A 223 20.10 4.54 -0.94
N ARG A 224 20.74 3.96 0.07
CA ARG A 224 22.17 3.59 0.04
C ARG A 224 22.60 2.83 -1.21
N PRO A 225 21.90 1.75 -1.67
CA PRO A 225 22.31 1.02 -2.88
C PRO A 225 22.37 1.92 -4.12
N PHE A 226 21.43 2.86 -4.22
CA PHE A 226 21.41 3.80 -5.34
C PHE A 226 22.52 4.85 -5.24
N ILE A 227 22.76 5.40 -4.06
CA ILE A 227 23.81 6.38 -3.84
C ILE A 227 25.20 5.78 -4.14
N VAL A 228 25.45 4.51 -3.75
CA VAL A 228 26.77 3.86 -3.92
C VAL A 228 26.95 3.26 -5.32
N ALA A 229 25.92 2.73 -5.95
CA ALA A 229 26.04 1.86 -7.13
C ALA A 229 24.91 2.04 -8.17
N ASP A 230 24.13 3.11 -8.08
CA ASP A 230 22.96 3.38 -8.94
C ASP A 230 21.94 2.21 -8.98
N ASP A 231 21.88 1.39 -7.92
CA ASP A 231 20.93 0.29 -7.78
C ASP A 231 19.62 0.77 -7.12
N PRO A 232 18.50 0.89 -7.86
CA PRO A 232 17.24 1.37 -7.32
C PRO A 232 16.46 0.29 -6.54
N SER A 233 16.96 -0.95 -6.44
CA SER A 233 16.25 -2.09 -5.87
C SER A 233 15.95 -1.96 -4.37
N GLY A 234 16.67 -1.08 -3.65
CA GLY A 234 16.49 -0.84 -2.22
C GLY A 234 15.13 -0.23 -1.85
N PHE A 235 14.45 0.42 -2.80
CA PHE A 235 13.10 0.95 -2.60
C PHE A 235 12.27 0.84 -3.89
N ARG A 236 11.65 -0.32 -4.13
CA ARG A 236 10.86 -0.63 -5.32
C ARG A 236 9.46 0.02 -5.25
N PHE A 237 9.43 1.34 -5.31
CA PHE A 237 8.24 2.17 -5.28
C PHE A 237 8.37 3.25 -6.34
N SER A 238 7.37 3.39 -7.23
CA SER A 238 7.48 4.33 -8.36
C SER A 238 7.26 5.77 -7.92
N LEU A 239 7.82 6.71 -8.67
CA LEU A 239 7.64 8.15 -8.45
C LEU A 239 6.17 8.56 -8.66
N ALA A 240 5.42 7.91 -9.55
CA ALA A 240 3.99 8.13 -9.71
C ALA A 240 3.21 7.72 -8.46
N ASN A 241 3.54 6.58 -7.84
CA ASN A 241 2.93 6.17 -6.58
C ASN A 241 3.34 7.09 -5.42
N SER A 242 4.57 7.62 -5.44
CA SER A 242 5.02 8.61 -4.43
C SER A 242 4.20 9.89 -4.53
N LEU A 243 4.00 10.42 -5.74
CA LEU A 243 3.13 11.57 -5.97
C LEU A 243 1.69 11.31 -5.51
N LYS A 244 1.12 10.15 -5.87
CA LYS A 244 -0.23 9.78 -5.46
C LYS A 244 -0.38 9.77 -3.92
N ASP A 245 0.54 9.13 -3.20
CA ASP A 245 0.44 8.97 -1.76
C ASP A 245 0.66 10.30 -1.01
N VAL A 246 1.57 11.15 -1.49
CA VAL A 246 1.74 12.52 -0.96
C VAL A 246 0.50 13.37 -1.24
N GLY A 247 -0.09 13.26 -2.45
CA GLY A 247 -1.34 13.93 -2.80
C GLY A 247 -2.52 13.49 -1.92
N TYR A 248 -2.60 12.20 -1.58
CA TYR A 248 -3.62 11.70 -0.65
C TYR A 248 -3.42 12.23 0.77
N TYR A 249 -2.16 12.32 1.24
CA TYR A 249 -1.86 12.96 2.52
C TYR A 249 -2.28 14.44 2.49
N HIS A 250 -1.98 15.16 1.41
CA HIS A 250 -2.35 16.57 1.25
C HIS A 250 -3.87 16.76 1.34
N ALA A 251 -4.65 15.92 0.63
CA ALA A 251 -6.11 15.94 0.70
C ALA A 251 -6.63 15.64 2.11
N MET A 252 -6.07 14.64 2.80
CA MET A 252 -6.42 14.33 4.18
C MET A 252 -6.11 15.50 5.12
N ALA A 253 -4.93 16.10 4.99
CA ALA A 253 -4.52 17.24 5.82
C ALA A 253 -5.42 18.47 5.60
N GLU A 254 -5.90 18.68 4.37
CA GLU A 254 -6.89 19.69 4.05
C GLU A 254 -8.24 19.44 4.72
N ASP A 255 -8.76 18.21 4.60
CA ASP A 255 -10.01 17.79 5.26
C ASP A 255 -9.96 17.97 6.79
N LEU A 256 -8.77 17.80 7.39
CA LEU A 256 -8.53 17.95 8.83
C LEU A 256 -8.19 19.38 9.27
N GLY A 257 -8.00 20.33 8.35
CA GLY A 257 -7.51 21.67 8.67
C GLY A 257 -6.09 21.67 9.26
N ALA A 258 -5.27 20.65 8.95
CA ALA A 258 -3.90 20.49 9.46
C ALA A 258 -2.89 21.34 8.69
N ALA A 259 -1.68 21.57 9.28
CA ALA A 259 -0.57 22.23 8.60
C ALA A 259 -0.10 21.45 7.36
N ARG A 260 0.17 22.15 6.25
CA ARG A 260 0.47 21.54 4.94
C ARG A 260 1.75 22.05 4.26
N GLY A 261 2.40 23.10 4.80
CA GLY A 261 3.50 23.77 4.08
C GLY A 261 4.64 22.82 3.66
N VAL A 262 5.02 21.84 4.47
CA VAL A 262 6.02 20.81 4.09
C VAL A 262 5.46 19.87 3.04
N ALA A 263 4.21 19.45 3.18
CA ALA A 263 3.56 18.56 2.22
C ALA A 263 3.42 19.20 0.83
N GLU A 264 3.12 20.50 0.76
CA GLU A 264 3.03 21.25 -0.48
C GLU A 264 4.37 21.29 -1.23
N ALA A 265 5.48 21.49 -0.52
CA ALA A 265 6.81 21.50 -1.13
C ALA A 265 7.18 20.10 -1.67
N ILE A 266 6.88 19.05 -0.92
CA ILE A 266 7.15 17.66 -1.33
C ILE A 266 6.25 17.25 -2.51
N ASP A 267 4.96 17.59 -2.50
CA ASP A 267 4.02 17.35 -3.59
C ASP A 267 4.49 18.05 -4.88
N ALA A 268 4.91 19.31 -4.78
CA ALA A 268 5.42 20.08 -5.91
C ALA A 268 6.66 19.40 -6.55
N LEU A 269 7.59 18.91 -5.74
CA LEU A 269 8.77 18.19 -6.23
C LEU A 269 8.37 16.91 -6.99
N TYR A 270 7.55 16.04 -6.39
CA TYR A 270 7.13 14.81 -7.06
C TYR A 270 6.27 15.08 -8.29
N ARG A 271 5.46 16.13 -8.28
CA ARG A 271 4.66 16.57 -9.43
C ARG A 271 5.55 17.01 -10.60
N ASP A 272 6.57 17.83 -10.34
CA ASP A 272 7.53 18.26 -11.38
C ASP A 272 8.22 17.06 -12.01
N ILE A 273 8.77 16.15 -11.20
CA ILE A 273 9.44 14.94 -11.69
C ILE A 273 8.51 14.06 -12.54
N ASN A 274 7.26 13.89 -12.12
CA ASN A 274 6.27 13.14 -12.89
C ASN A 274 5.90 13.85 -14.21
N ALA A 275 5.76 15.19 -14.20
CA ALA A 275 5.45 16.00 -15.39
C ALA A 275 6.59 15.93 -16.43
N ARG A 276 7.83 15.72 -16.00
CA ARG A 276 8.99 15.49 -16.86
C ARG A 276 9.01 14.06 -17.45
N GLY A 277 8.02 13.21 -17.16
CA GLY A 277 7.88 11.86 -17.74
C GLY A 277 8.57 10.74 -16.94
N TYR A 278 9.01 11.00 -15.70
CA TYR A 278 9.76 10.03 -14.90
C TYR A 278 8.88 9.22 -13.91
N GLY A 279 7.57 9.25 -14.06
CA GLY A 279 6.63 8.61 -13.13
C GLY A 279 6.87 7.12 -12.89
N GLU A 280 7.29 6.37 -13.93
CA GLU A 280 7.55 4.93 -13.83
C GLU A 280 8.91 4.58 -13.22
N ARG A 281 9.81 5.57 -13.06
CA ARG A 281 11.08 5.34 -12.37
C ARG A 281 10.88 5.09 -10.89
N LEU A 282 11.85 4.40 -10.28
CA LEU A 282 11.81 4.08 -8.86
C LEU A 282 12.28 5.26 -8.00
N THR A 283 11.74 5.38 -6.82
CA THR A 283 11.95 6.52 -5.91
C THR A 283 13.44 6.81 -5.60
N PRO A 284 14.37 5.83 -5.48
CA PRO A 284 15.79 6.15 -5.30
C PRO A 284 16.43 6.92 -6.44
N GLU A 285 15.92 6.79 -7.66
CA GLU A 285 16.44 7.51 -8.84
C GLU A 285 16.25 9.03 -8.75
N LEU A 286 15.44 9.49 -7.79
CA LEU A 286 15.27 10.91 -7.48
C LEU A 286 16.62 11.61 -7.20
N VAL A 287 17.61 10.89 -6.63
CA VAL A 287 18.97 11.41 -6.39
C VAL A 287 19.61 11.91 -7.68
N SER A 288 19.57 11.11 -8.76
CA SER A 288 20.13 11.50 -10.07
C SER A 288 19.29 12.57 -10.76
N LEU A 289 17.95 12.44 -10.72
CA LEU A 289 17.04 13.39 -11.36
C LEU A 289 17.16 14.81 -10.79
N LEU A 290 17.48 14.96 -9.50
CA LEU A 290 17.76 16.25 -8.85
C LEU A 290 19.20 16.71 -9.10
N GLY A 291 20.13 15.81 -9.38
CA GLY A 291 21.50 16.14 -9.76
C GLY A 291 21.62 16.73 -11.17
N GLU A 292 20.70 16.42 -12.08
CA GLU A 292 20.66 16.89 -13.46
C GLU A 292 20.01 18.30 -13.62
N SER A 293 19.46 18.84 -12.55
CA SER A 293 18.69 20.10 -12.53
C SER A 293 19.56 21.34 -12.42
#